data_0931b5385d4c0ebb7f96d7785c832f34
#
_entry.id   0931b5385d4c0ebb7f96d7785c832f34
#
_cell.length_a   1.000
_cell.length_b   1.000
_cell.length_c   1.000
_cell.angle_alpha   90.00
_cell.angle_beta   90.00
_cell.angle_gamma   90.00
#
_symmetry.space_group_name_H-M   'P 1'
#
loop_
_entity.id
_entity.type
_entity.pdbx_description
1 polymer ?
#
loop_
_entity_poly.entity_id
_entity_poly.type
_entity_poly.pdbx_seq_one_letter_code
_entity_poly.pdbx_strand_id
1 'polypeptide(L)'
;MTYGNDPYSQQPQQPGFGQQPGLGQQPPPYGQQPPPGFGDQPHPGYGQPMGGYPGQPGAYPPGPGYGAYPPPPYASWGARVGAYLIDRLIVGVPAAIFYGIGFAVGSKDMNCTTDSSDTSYSTSCSGGLSAGGLVLVLIGAAIAVIGGLYLIYMEGTTGQTPGRKLLGIKLIREADGQTLGFGMAFVRQICHIVDTLPCYLGWLWPIWDAKRQTFADKIMSSIVVKV
;
A
#
# COMPACT_ATOMS: atom_id res chain seq x y z
N MET A 1 -49.41 -48.68 33.59
CA MET A 1 -48.56 -48.68 34.76
C MET A 1 -47.13 -48.73 34.29
N THR A 2 -46.34 -47.86 34.80
CA THR A 2 -44.90 -47.62 34.77
C THR A 2 -44.41 -46.53 33.80
N TYR A 3 -44.04 -45.46 34.44
CA TYR A 3 -43.43 -44.25 33.92
C TYR A 3 -42.02 -44.51 33.41
N GLY A 4 -41.72 -44.05 32.21
CA GLY A 4 -40.36 -43.99 31.63
C GLY A 4 -39.63 -42.72 32.07
N ASN A 5 -38.39 -42.90 32.52
CA ASN A 5 -37.47 -41.85 32.85
C ASN A 5 -36.89 -41.17 31.60
N ASP A 6 -36.99 -39.84 31.58
CA ASP A 6 -36.47 -38.99 30.53
C ASP A 6 -35.04 -38.53 30.92
N PRO A 7 -33.98 -38.82 30.14
CA PRO A 7 -32.59 -38.52 30.54
C PRO A 7 -32.06 -37.13 30.12
N TYR A 8 -32.90 -36.16 29.75
CA TYR A 8 -32.46 -34.86 29.24
C TYR A 8 -32.77 -33.65 30.11
N SER A 9 -32.88 -33.80 31.44
CA SER A 9 -33.07 -32.68 32.34
C SER A 9 -31.83 -32.40 33.20
N GLN A 10 -30.73 -31.99 32.60
CA GLN A 10 -29.64 -31.28 33.30
C GLN A 10 -29.29 -30.02 32.58
N GLN A 11 -29.92 -28.89 32.97
CA GLN A 11 -29.48 -27.56 32.67
C GLN A 11 -28.28 -27.22 33.54
N PRO A 12 -27.17 -26.66 32.98
CA PRO A 12 -26.14 -26.07 33.78
C PRO A 12 -26.61 -24.72 34.34
N GLN A 13 -26.46 -24.59 35.66
CA GLN A 13 -26.72 -23.38 36.41
C GLN A 13 -25.85 -22.20 35.91
N GLN A 14 -26.47 -21.09 35.58
CA GLN A 14 -25.84 -19.81 35.32
C GLN A 14 -25.25 -19.25 36.62
N PRO A 15 -24.02 -18.70 36.62
CA PRO A 15 -23.52 -17.92 37.77
C PRO A 15 -24.27 -16.60 37.86
N GLY A 16 -24.72 -16.28 39.06
CA GLY A 16 -25.50 -15.09 39.40
C GLY A 16 -24.76 -13.79 39.10
N PHE A 17 -25.46 -12.86 38.48
CA PHE A 17 -25.07 -11.45 38.42
C PHE A 17 -25.28 -10.80 39.76
N GLY A 18 -24.18 -10.52 40.43
CA GLY A 18 -24.14 -9.72 41.69
C GLY A 18 -23.92 -8.26 41.35
N GLN A 19 -24.86 -7.43 41.82
CA GLN A 19 -24.73 -6.07 42.33
C GLN A 19 -24.33 -4.95 41.34
N GLN A 20 -25.32 -4.17 41.03
CA GLN A 20 -25.25 -2.77 40.57
C GLN A 20 -24.57 -1.89 41.65
N PRO A 21 -23.57 -1.06 41.34
CA PRO A 21 -23.19 0.06 42.19
C PRO A 21 -24.08 1.25 41.91
N GLY A 22 -24.53 1.85 43.00
CA GLY A 22 -25.48 2.98 43.06
C GLY A 22 -24.99 4.25 42.39
N LEU A 23 -25.97 4.99 41.92
CA LEU A 23 -25.95 6.40 41.53
C LEU A 23 -25.45 7.29 42.67
N GLY A 24 -24.50 8.18 42.37
CA GLY A 24 -24.26 9.37 43.18
C GLY A 24 -22.84 9.57 43.67
N GLN A 25 -21.99 10.15 42.83
CA GLN A 25 -20.90 10.98 43.33
C GLN A 25 -20.81 12.25 42.45
N GLN A 26 -21.11 13.36 43.08
CA GLN A 26 -20.92 14.72 42.59
C GLN A 26 -19.43 15.00 42.34
N PRO A 27 -19.07 15.83 41.36
CA PRO A 27 -17.70 16.27 41.18
C PRO A 27 -17.25 17.15 42.34
N PRO A 28 -15.97 17.04 42.82
CA PRO A 28 -15.45 17.87 43.90
C PRO A 28 -15.25 19.31 43.44
N PRO A 29 -15.43 20.29 44.37
CA PRO A 29 -15.26 21.71 44.10
C PRO A 29 -13.79 22.05 43.82
N TYR A 30 -13.58 23.01 42.95
CA TYR A 30 -12.31 23.64 42.64
C TYR A 30 -11.64 24.20 43.88
N GLY A 31 -10.35 23.88 44.06
CA GLY A 31 -9.45 24.64 44.90
C GLY A 31 -8.86 23.89 46.08
N GLN A 32 -7.82 23.09 45.82
CA GLN A 32 -6.75 22.89 46.83
C GLN A 32 -5.44 22.57 46.08
N GLN A 33 -4.47 23.47 46.23
CA GLN A 33 -3.08 23.25 45.86
C GLN A 33 -2.48 22.06 46.62
N PRO A 34 -1.71 21.18 45.96
CA PRO A 34 -0.94 20.18 46.68
C PRO A 34 0.26 20.84 47.40
N PRO A 35 0.66 20.33 48.57
CA PRO A 35 1.80 20.83 49.32
C PRO A 35 3.12 20.52 48.63
N PRO A 36 4.17 21.36 48.78
CA PRO A 36 5.48 21.13 48.24
C PRO A 36 6.27 20.16 49.14
N GLY A 37 6.93 19.20 48.51
CA GLY A 37 8.03 18.48 49.17
C GLY A 37 7.96 16.97 48.97
N PHE A 38 8.87 16.46 48.23
CA PHE A 38 9.89 15.47 48.59
C PHE A 38 10.52 14.89 47.33
N GLY A 39 11.80 15.23 47.09
CA GLY A 39 12.87 14.30 46.80
C GLY A 39 12.89 13.73 45.37
N ASP A 40 13.65 14.40 44.52
CA ASP A 40 14.27 13.84 43.32
C ASP A 40 15.04 12.56 43.64
N GLN A 41 14.59 11.42 43.15
CA GLN A 41 15.44 10.26 42.91
C GLN A 41 15.51 10.02 41.42
N PRO A 42 16.70 10.00 40.81
CA PRO A 42 16.85 9.65 39.39
C PRO A 42 16.69 8.13 39.22
N HIS A 43 15.61 7.71 38.56
CA HIS A 43 15.53 6.37 38.03
C HIS A 43 16.41 6.29 36.77
N PRO A 44 17.32 5.29 36.66
CA PRO A 44 17.98 5.00 35.42
C PRO A 44 16.99 4.30 34.49
N GLY A 45 16.21 5.09 33.73
CA GLY A 45 15.39 4.61 32.66
C GLY A 45 16.23 4.46 31.40
N TYR A 46 16.35 3.27 30.91
CA TYR A 46 16.83 2.98 29.56
C TYR A 46 15.84 3.56 28.55
N GLY A 47 15.99 4.83 28.25
CA GLY A 47 15.35 5.54 27.14
C GLY A 47 16.44 5.88 26.15
N GLN A 48 16.64 5.06 25.15
CA GLN A 48 17.43 5.48 23.98
C GLN A 48 16.67 6.64 23.32
N PRO A 49 17.29 7.80 23.10
CA PRO A 49 16.71 8.81 22.24
C PRO A 49 16.75 8.26 20.82
N MET A 50 15.59 7.90 20.28
CA MET A 50 15.44 7.77 18.83
C MET A 50 15.81 9.11 18.20
N GLY A 51 17.00 9.14 17.59
CA GLY A 51 17.45 10.25 16.78
C GLY A 51 16.43 10.55 15.70
N GLY A 52 15.65 11.61 15.92
CA GLY A 52 14.79 12.18 14.89
C GLY A 52 15.67 12.69 13.78
N TYR A 53 15.45 12.22 12.56
CA TYR A 53 16.02 12.83 11.37
C TYR A 53 15.52 14.28 11.29
N PRO A 54 16.39 15.27 11.13
CA PRO A 54 15.96 16.65 10.92
C PRO A 54 15.19 16.75 9.60
N GLY A 55 13.90 17.06 9.68
CA GLY A 55 13.06 17.28 8.50
C GLY A 55 11.87 16.33 8.31
N GLN A 56 11.59 15.38 9.22
CA GLN A 56 10.31 14.67 9.17
C GLN A 56 9.24 15.46 9.94
N PRO A 57 8.12 15.82 9.31
CA PRO A 57 6.92 16.22 10.04
C PRO A 57 6.52 15.06 10.94
N GLY A 58 6.36 15.31 12.24
CA GLY A 58 6.25 14.38 13.34
C GLY A 58 5.56 13.05 13.05
N ALA A 59 6.16 11.98 13.53
CA ALA A 59 5.56 10.67 13.60
C ALA A 59 4.17 10.80 14.27
N TYR A 60 3.14 10.32 13.59
CA TYR A 60 1.79 10.28 14.15
C TYR A 60 1.78 9.35 15.37
N PRO A 61 1.37 9.82 16.58
CA PRO A 61 1.34 8.96 17.75
C PRO A 61 0.34 7.81 17.52
N PRO A 62 0.71 6.57 17.88
CA PRO A 62 -0.23 5.46 17.89
C PRO A 62 -1.19 5.63 19.06
N GLY A 63 -2.47 5.86 18.81
CA GLY A 63 -3.45 5.96 19.88
C GLY A 63 -4.90 5.91 19.35
N PRO A 64 -5.85 5.31 20.11
CA PRO A 64 -7.27 5.45 19.84
C PRO A 64 -7.71 6.86 20.22
N GLY A 65 -7.71 7.77 19.25
CA GLY A 65 -8.09 9.15 19.49
C GLY A 65 -7.93 10.02 18.24
N TYR A 66 -8.51 9.62 17.13
CA TYR A 66 -8.52 10.40 15.89
C TYR A 66 -9.29 11.72 15.96
N GLY A 67 -9.72 12.15 17.17
CA GLY A 67 -10.54 13.34 17.35
C GLY A 67 -9.77 14.66 17.50
N ALA A 68 -8.45 14.65 17.72
CA ALA A 68 -7.73 15.87 18.12
C ALA A 68 -6.67 16.36 17.12
N TYR A 69 -6.32 15.58 16.10
CA TYR A 69 -5.31 15.98 15.12
C TYR A 69 -5.92 16.19 13.74
N PRO A 70 -5.54 17.24 12.99
CA PRO A 70 -5.98 17.38 11.61
C PRO A 70 -5.54 16.15 10.82
N PRO A 71 -6.39 15.66 9.89
CA PRO A 71 -6.04 14.51 9.06
C PRO A 71 -4.75 14.79 8.29
N PRO A 72 -3.90 13.78 8.09
CA PRO A 72 -2.67 13.96 7.34
C PRO A 72 -2.95 14.54 5.95
N PRO A 73 -2.07 15.38 5.41
CA PRO A 73 -2.26 15.98 4.09
C PRO A 73 -2.14 14.90 3.01
N TYR A 74 -3.24 14.24 2.69
CA TYR A 74 -3.27 13.20 1.68
C TYR A 74 -2.85 13.71 0.31
N ALA A 75 -2.05 12.91 -0.41
CA ALA A 75 -1.63 13.21 -1.76
C ALA A 75 -2.85 13.25 -2.71
N SER A 76 -2.90 14.26 -3.58
CA SER A 76 -3.94 14.34 -4.60
C SER A 76 -3.82 13.19 -5.60
N TRP A 77 -4.93 12.83 -6.24
CA TRP A 77 -4.94 11.83 -7.31
C TRP A 77 -3.96 12.18 -8.43
N GLY A 78 -3.94 13.45 -8.87
CA GLY A 78 -3.01 13.91 -9.92
C GLY A 78 -1.55 13.75 -9.55
N ALA A 79 -1.16 14.00 -8.28
CA ALA A 79 0.21 13.76 -7.82
C ALA A 79 0.59 12.27 -7.87
N ARG A 80 -0.35 11.37 -7.54
CA ARG A 80 -0.11 9.91 -7.63
C ARG A 80 0.07 9.46 -9.07
N VAL A 81 -0.81 9.92 -9.98
CA VAL A 81 -0.71 9.63 -11.42
C VAL A 81 0.58 10.20 -12.00
N GLY A 82 0.92 11.45 -11.68
CA GLY A 82 2.16 12.06 -12.13
C GLY A 82 3.40 11.29 -11.68
N ALA A 83 3.45 10.88 -10.40
CA ALA A 83 4.54 10.07 -9.88
C ALA A 83 4.67 8.73 -10.64
N TYR A 84 3.53 8.05 -10.85
CA TYR A 84 3.50 6.81 -11.60
C TYR A 84 4.00 6.98 -13.04
N LEU A 85 3.58 8.04 -13.75
CA LEU A 85 4.03 8.31 -15.11
C LEU A 85 5.54 8.57 -15.17
N ILE A 86 6.08 9.36 -14.24
CA ILE A 86 7.53 9.62 -14.16
C ILE A 86 8.29 8.31 -13.95
N ASP A 87 7.87 7.48 -13.01
CA ASP A 87 8.51 6.19 -12.74
C ASP A 87 8.43 5.25 -13.95
N ARG A 88 7.30 5.24 -14.67
CA ARG A 88 7.13 4.47 -15.91
C ARG A 88 7.99 4.98 -17.06
N LEU A 89 8.20 6.28 -17.16
CA LEU A 89 9.11 6.83 -18.16
C LEU A 89 10.57 6.47 -17.85
N ILE A 90 11.00 6.54 -16.59
CA ILE A 90 12.38 6.23 -16.20
C ILE A 90 12.75 4.78 -16.55
N VAL A 91 11.87 3.82 -16.33
CA VAL A 91 12.13 2.40 -16.59
C VAL A 91 11.66 2.01 -18.00
N GLY A 92 10.51 2.52 -18.43
CA GLY A 92 9.83 2.09 -19.66
C GLY A 92 10.50 2.62 -20.91
N VAL A 93 11.04 3.84 -20.91
CA VAL A 93 11.70 4.40 -22.12
C VAL A 93 12.95 3.60 -22.49
N PRO A 94 13.92 3.32 -21.58
CA PRO A 94 15.05 2.46 -21.91
C PRO A 94 14.62 1.07 -22.40
N ALA A 95 13.66 0.44 -21.71
CA ALA A 95 13.16 -0.87 -22.12
C ALA A 95 12.52 -0.84 -23.52
N ALA A 96 11.70 0.19 -23.81
CA ALA A 96 11.03 0.35 -25.11
C ALA A 96 12.02 0.55 -26.25
N ILE A 97 13.14 1.24 -26.03
CA ILE A 97 14.20 1.40 -27.03
C ILE A 97 14.75 0.03 -27.42
N PHE A 98 15.12 -0.80 -26.45
CA PHE A 98 15.64 -2.14 -26.72
C PHE A 98 14.58 -3.04 -27.37
N TYR A 99 13.33 -2.99 -26.95
CA TYR A 99 12.23 -3.70 -27.59
C TYR A 99 12.05 -3.26 -29.05
N GLY A 100 12.00 -1.95 -29.30
CA GLY A 100 11.79 -1.39 -30.65
C GLY A 100 12.91 -1.77 -31.61
N ILE A 101 14.17 -1.63 -31.18
CA ILE A 101 15.33 -2.03 -31.99
C ILE A 101 15.36 -3.56 -32.20
N GLY A 102 15.09 -4.33 -31.13
CA GLY A 102 15.07 -5.79 -31.17
C GLY A 102 14.03 -6.32 -32.15
N PHE A 103 12.82 -5.76 -32.17
CA PHE A 103 11.79 -6.10 -33.16
C PHE A 103 12.15 -5.61 -34.54
N ALA A 104 12.66 -4.39 -34.71
CA ALA A 104 13.00 -3.83 -36.04
C ALA A 104 14.13 -4.63 -36.70
N VAL A 105 15.12 -5.09 -35.96
CA VAL A 105 16.22 -5.92 -36.46
C VAL A 105 15.79 -7.38 -36.63
N GLY A 106 15.08 -7.91 -35.61
CA GLY A 106 14.70 -9.32 -35.58
C GLY A 106 13.59 -9.72 -36.54
N SER A 107 12.67 -8.80 -36.84
CA SER A 107 11.53 -9.07 -37.74
C SER A 107 11.89 -9.21 -39.24
N LYS A 108 13.11 -8.89 -39.64
CA LYS A 108 13.56 -9.04 -41.01
C LYS A 108 13.53 -10.49 -41.52
N ASP A 109 13.62 -11.43 -40.59
CA ASP A 109 13.59 -12.87 -40.89
C ASP A 109 12.16 -13.46 -40.77
N MET A 110 11.18 -12.65 -40.42
CA MET A 110 9.76 -13.05 -40.37
C MET A 110 9.11 -12.82 -41.74
N ASN A 111 8.56 -13.89 -42.27
CA ASN A 111 7.77 -13.83 -43.52
C ASN A 111 6.29 -14.12 -43.18
N CYS A 112 5.48 -13.08 -43.30
CA CYS A 112 4.05 -13.19 -43.03
C CYS A 112 3.30 -13.11 -44.38
N THR A 113 2.51 -14.14 -44.69
CA THR A 113 1.60 -14.17 -45.84
C THR A 113 0.17 -14.02 -45.31
N THR A 114 -0.57 -13.12 -45.94
CA THR A 114 -1.97 -12.90 -45.62
C THR A 114 -2.82 -13.38 -46.82
N ASP A 115 -3.63 -14.40 -46.59
CA ASP A 115 -4.60 -14.90 -47.54
C ASP A 115 -5.97 -14.35 -47.16
N SER A 116 -6.58 -13.65 -48.12
CA SER A 116 -7.94 -13.15 -48.00
C SER A 116 -8.82 -13.80 -49.02
N SER A 117 -9.87 -14.51 -48.64
CA SER A 117 -10.96 -14.97 -49.45
C SER A 117 -12.25 -14.23 -49.09
N ASP A 118 -13.26 -14.28 -49.95
CA ASP A 118 -14.53 -13.58 -49.75
C ASP A 118 -15.25 -13.91 -48.40
N THR A 119 -14.83 -14.99 -47.75
CA THR A 119 -15.46 -15.49 -46.51
C THR A 119 -14.49 -15.69 -45.34
N SER A 120 -13.17 -15.59 -45.56
CA SER A 120 -12.17 -15.79 -44.51
C SER A 120 -10.93 -14.96 -44.71
N TYR A 121 -10.38 -14.49 -43.60
CA TYR A 121 -9.12 -13.75 -43.53
C TYR A 121 -8.17 -14.57 -42.62
N SER A 122 -7.05 -14.99 -43.15
CA SER A 122 -6.03 -15.69 -42.40
C SER A 122 -4.64 -15.12 -42.66
N THR A 123 -3.88 -14.89 -41.60
CA THR A 123 -2.48 -14.48 -41.68
C THR A 123 -1.62 -15.58 -41.10
N SER A 124 -0.74 -16.15 -41.90
CA SER A 124 0.27 -17.10 -41.45
C SER A 124 1.65 -16.44 -41.50
N CYS A 125 2.36 -16.47 -40.38
CA CYS A 125 3.74 -16.01 -40.26
C CYS A 125 4.67 -17.21 -40.10
N SER A 126 5.68 -17.29 -40.93
CA SER A 126 6.77 -18.26 -40.82
C SER A 126 8.08 -17.53 -40.47
N GLY A 127 8.97 -18.20 -39.71
CA GLY A 127 10.16 -17.58 -39.16
C GLY A 127 9.95 -17.03 -37.74
N GLY A 128 10.98 -16.46 -37.17
CA GLY A 128 10.98 -15.89 -35.83
C GLY A 128 11.90 -14.66 -35.77
N LEU A 129 12.04 -14.10 -34.57
CA LEU A 129 13.04 -13.06 -34.37
C LEU A 129 14.44 -13.65 -34.62
N SER A 130 15.29 -12.92 -35.35
CA SER A 130 16.71 -13.26 -35.45
C SER A 130 17.36 -13.36 -34.07
N ALA A 131 18.43 -14.14 -33.92
CA ALA A 131 19.11 -14.27 -32.64
C ALA A 131 19.52 -12.92 -32.04
N GLY A 132 19.99 -11.99 -32.87
CA GLY A 132 20.32 -10.63 -32.43
C GLY A 132 19.11 -9.83 -31.96
N GLY A 133 17.99 -9.93 -32.67
CA GLY A 133 16.72 -9.30 -32.27
C GLY A 133 16.20 -9.85 -30.94
N LEU A 134 16.26 -11.18 -30.76
CA LEU A 134 15.86 -11.84 -29.51
C LEU A 134 16.70 -11.37 -28.31
N VAL A 135 18.03 -11.28 -28.48
CA VAL A 135 18.92 -10.79 -27.42
C VAL A 135 18.54 -9.38 -26.99
N LEU A 136 18.26 -8.46 -27.92
CA LEU A 136 17.84 -7.10 -27.60
C LEU A 136 16.50 -7.07 -26.88
N VAL A 137 15.52 -7.88 -27.30
CA VAL A 137 14.23 -8.01 -26.62
C VAL A 137 14.42 -8.51 -25.19
N LEU A 138 15.30 -9.51 -24.97
CA LEU A 138 15.60 -10.01 -23.62
C LEU A 138 16.30 -8.96 -22.73
N ILE A 139 17.18 -8.13 -23.31
CA ILE A 139 17.78 -7.01 -22.59
C ILE A 139 16.69 -6.01 -22.15
N GLY A 140 15.78 -5.64 -23.07
CA GLY A 140 14.64 -4.77 -22.76
C GLY A 140 13.76 -5.35 -21.63
N ALA A 141 13.49 -6.66 -21.69
CA ALA A 141 12.75 -7.38 -20.64
C ALA A 141 13.49 -7.33 -19.29
N ALA A 142 14.79 -7.56 -19.28
CA ALA A 142 15.61 -7.49 -18.08
C ALA A 142 15.58 -6.08 -17.45
N ILE A 143 15.71 -5.03 -18.27
CA ILE A 143 15.61 -3.63 -17.81
C ILE A 143 14.21 -3.37 -17.18
N ALA A 144 13.14 -3.81 -17.81
CA ALA A 144 11.78 -3.62 -17.30
C ALA A 144 11.56 -4.35 -15.96
N VAL A 145 12.02 -5.59 -15.86
CA VAL A 145 11.86 -6.41 -14.63
C VAL A 145 12.73 -5.88 -13.50
N ILE A 146 14.02 -5.67 -13.74
CA ILE A 146 14.95 -5.20 -12.72
C ILE A 146 14.61 -3.81 -12.27
N GLY A 147 14.31 -2.90 -13.22
CA GLY A 147 13.86 -1.54 -12.92
C GLY A 147 12.54 -1.51 -12.15
N GLY A 148 11.58 -2.33 -12.52
CA GLY A 148 10.31 -2.47 -11.80
C GLY A 148 10.49 -2.97 -10.37
N LEU A 149 11.30 -4.02 -10.16
CA LEU A 149 11.62 -4.55 -8.84
C LEU A 149 12.38 -3.52 -7.98
N TYR A 150 13.28 -2.75 -8.58
CA TYR A 150 13.98 -1.68 -7.89
C TYR A 150 13.04 -0.56 -7.43
N LEU A 151 12.06 -0.16 -8.25
CA LEU A 151 11.03 0.80 -7.85
C LEU A 151 10.19 0.27 -6.68
N ILE A 152 9.81 -1.01 -6.69
CA ILE A 152 9.10 -1.65 -5.57
C ILE A 152 9.96 -1.67 -4.31
N TYR A 153 11.26 -1.96 -4.46
CA TYR A 153 12.20 -1.92 -3.34
C TYR A 153 12.29 -0.52 -2.72
N MET A 154 12.44 0.52 -3.53
CA MET A 154 12.43 1.92 -3.06
C MET A 154 11.11 2.28 -2.39
N GLU A 155 9.98 1.90 -2.99
CA GLU A 155 8.66 2.13 -2.41
C GLU A 155 8.53 1.48 -1.02
N GLY A 156 8.99 0.23 -0.88
CA GLY A 156 8.91 -0.49 0.39
C GLY A 156 9.84 0.04 1.48
N THR A 157 11.07 0.41 1.12
CA THR A 157 12.09 0.81 2.10
C THR A 157 12.06 2.28 2.47
N THR A 158 11.81 3.15 1.51
CA THR A 158 11.80 4.61 1.72
C THR A 158 10.39 5.22 1.69
N GLY A 159 9.41 4.48 1.19
CA GLY A 159 8.06 4.99 0.88
C GLY A 159 8.01 5.88 -0.36
N GLN A 160 9.15 6.10 -1.04
CA GLN A 160 9.27 7.02 -2.15
C GLN A 160 10.01 6.39 -3.32
N THR A 161 9.41 6.45 -4.50
CA THR A 161 10.07 6.23 -5.79
C THR A 161 10.63 7.57 -6.31
N PRO A 162 11.45 7.60 -7.37
CA PRO A 162 11.91 8.85 -8.00
C PRO A 162 10.76 9.78 -8.35
N GLY A 163 9.69 9.27 -8.96
CA GLY A 163 8.51 10.07 -9.31
C GLY A 163 7.79 10.63 -8.09
N ARG A 164 7.64 9.84 -7.02
CA ARG A 164 7.05 10.32 -5.76
C ARG A 164 7.90 11.34 -5.06
N LYS A 165 9.22 11.19 -5.09
CA LYS A 165 10.15 12.15 -4.52
C LYS A 165 10.08 13.49 -5.22
N LEU A 166 9.97 13.50 -6.56
CA LEU A 166 9.81 14.72 -7.36
C LEU A 166 8.51 15.47 -7.06
N LEU A 167 7.44 14.73 -6.73
CA LEU A 167 6.13 15.32 -6.45
C LEU A 167 5.85 15.51 -4.95
N GLY A 168 6.86 15.31 -4.09
CA GLY A 168 6.75 15.53 -2.65
C GLY A 168 5.67 14.66 -2.00
N ILE A 169 5.58 13.38 -2.37
CA ILE A 169 4.62 12.43 -1.80
C ILE A 169 5.32 11.17 -1.30
N LYS A 170 4.74 10.53 -0.28
CA LYS A 170 5.29 9.34 0.36
C LYS A 170 4.20 8.33 0.69
N LEU A 171 4.46 7.05 0.45
CA LEU A 171 3.64 5.93 0.87
C LEU A 171 4.03 5.51 2.29
N ILE A 172 3.04 5.41 3.16
CA ILE A 172 3.23 4.98 4.55
C ILE A 172 2.10 4.02 4.95
N ARG A 173 2.35 3.25 6.00
CA ARG A 173 1.32 2.44 6.65
C ARG A 173 0.43 3.35 7.49
N GLU A 174 -0.88 3.15 7.42
CA GLU A 174 -1.84 4.01 8.11
C GLU A 174 -1.73 3.90 9.63
N ALA A 175 -1.41 2.72 10.15
CA ALA A 175 -1.42 2.44 11.58
C ALA A 175 -0.29 3.14 12.37
N ASP A 176 0.90 3.26 11.79
CA ASP A 176 2.11 3.71 12.49
C ASP A 176 2.93 4.76 11.73
N GLY A 177 2.51 5.12 10.52
CA GLY A 177 3.23 6.08 9.69
C GLY A 177 4.58 5.59 9.14
N GLN A 178 4.92 4.32 9.35
CA GLN A 178 6.17 3.73 8.90
C GLN A 178 6.09 3.30 7.42
N THR A 179 7.24 3.00 6.83
CA THR A 179 7.29 2.41 5.49
C THR A 179 6.76 0.98 5.51
N LEU A 180 6.22 0.51 4.39
CA LEU A 180 5.60 -0.81 4.31
C LEU A 180 6.60 -1.97 4.44
N GLY A 181 7.87 -1.74 4.05
CA GLY A 181 8.83 -2.80 3.78
C GLY A 181 8.66 -3.41 2.39
N PHE A 182 9.72 -4.03 1.86
CA PHE A 182 9.74 -4.56 0.49
C PHE A 182 8.63 -5.61 0.24
N GLY A 183 8.46 -6.57 1.15
CA GLY A 183 7.47 -7.64 0.98
C GLY A 183 6.04 -7.11 0.86
N MET A 184 5.64 -6.19 1.73
CA MET A 184 4.32 -5.59 1.70
C MET A 184 4.14 -4.66 0.49
N ALA A 185 5.18 -3.94 0.07
CA ALA A 185 5.14 -3.15 -1.16
C ALA A 185 4.97 -4.05 -2.40
N PHE A 186 5.61 -5.22 -2.42
CA PHE A 186 5.43 -6.21 -3.49
C PHE A 186 4.01 -6.77 -3.52
N VAL A 187 3.46 -7.18 -2.37
CA VAL A 187 2.07 -7.65 -2.26
C VAL A 187 1.10 -6.55 -2.69
N ARG A 188 1.37 -5.28 -2.36
CA ARG A 188 0.56 -4.14 -2.81
C ARG A 188 0.50 -4.04 -4.33
N GLN A 189 1.59 -4.31 -5.05
CA GLN A 189 1.57 -4.34 -6.52
C GLN A 189 0.66 -5.44 -7.05
N ILE A 190 0.60 -6.60 -6.40
CA ILE A 190 -0.34 -7.67 -6.74
C ILE A 190 -1.78 -7.22 -6.45
N CYS A 191 -2.03 -6.55 -5.32
CA CYS A 191 -3.36 -6.03 -4.97
C CYS A 191 -3.87 -4.98 -5.98
N HIS A 192 -3.00 -4.30 -6.74
CA HIS A 192 -3.41 -3.40 -7.82
C HIS A 192 -4.14 -4.11 -8.97
N ILE A 193 -4.11 -5.44 -9.04
CA ILE A 193 -4.97 -6.20 -9.94
C ILE A 193 -6.45 -5.90 -9.62
N VAL A 194 -6.80 -5.79 -8.34
CA VAL A 194 -8.16 -5.45 -7.89
C VAL A 194 -8.59 -4.06 -8.34
N ASP A 195 -7.65 -3.12 -8.45
CA ASP A 195 -7.93 -1.76 -8.98
C ASP A 195 -8.23 -1.78 -10.47
N THR A 196 -7.69 -2.76 -11.20
CA THR A 196 -7.78 -2.87 -12.66
C THR A 196 -9.02 -3.65 -13.10
N LEU A 197 -9.39 -4.72 -12.37
CA LEU A 197 -10.49 -5.62 -12.72
C LEU A 197 -11.83 -4.90 -12.97
N PRO A 198 -12.29 -3.95 -12.12
CA PRO A 198 -13.52 -3.20 -12.37
C PRO A 198 -13.26 -1.99 -13.30
N CYS A 199 -12.78 -2.24 -14.52
CA CYS A 199 -12.55 -1.20 -15.53
C CYS A 199 -11.71 -0.02 -15.02
N TYR A 200 -10.64 -0.28 -14.29
CA TYR A 200 -9.75 0.71 -13.67
C TYR A 200 -10.40 1.62 -12.62
N LEU A 201 -11.61 1.29 -12.14
CA LEU A 201 -12.33 2.11 -11.17
C LEU A 201 -11.54 2.30 -9.87
N GLY A 202 -10.79 1.29 -9.43
CA GLY A 202 -9.94 1.39 -8.24
C GLY A 202 -8.85 2.46 -8.34
N TRP A 203 -8.32 2.70 -9.55
CA TRP A 203 -7.35 3.76 -9.81
C TRP A 203 -7.96 5.16 -9.79
N LEU A 204 -9.27 5.28 -10.10
CA LEU A 204 -10.00 6.54 -10.02
C LEU A 204 -10.58 6.80 -8.63
N TRP A 205 -10.73 5.74 -7.80
CA TRP A 205 -11.35 5.82 -6.49
C TRP A 205 -10.79 6.93 -5.58
N PRO A 206 -9.48 7.24 -5.56
CA PRO A 206 -8.91 8.31 -4.75
C PRO A 206 -9.44 9.72 -5.04
N ILE A 207 -10.16 9.93 -6.13
CA ILE A 207 -10.73 11.25 -6.47
C ILE A 207 -11.79 11.66 -5.44
N TRP A 208 -12.62 10.70 -5.00
CA TRP A 208 -13.74 10.93 -4.07
C TRP A 208 -13.59 10.24 -2.72
N ASP A 209 -12.57 9.40 -2.54
CA ASP A 209 -12.32 8.77 -1.25
C ASP A 209 -11.78 9.76 -0.22
N ALA A 210 -12.29 9.70 1.03
CA ALA A 210 -11.91 10.61 2.11
C ALA A 210 -10.40 10.57 2.44
N LYS A 211 -9.79 9.39 2.37
CA LYS A 211 -8.34 9.16 2.59
C LYS A 211 -7.56 9.10 1.28
N ARG A 212 -8.23 9.32 0.14
CA ARG A 212 -7.65 9.23 -1.20
C ARG A 212 -6.95 7.91 -1.48
N GLN A 213 -7.53 6.79 -1.01
CA GLN A 213 -6.98 5.44 -1.14
C GLN A 213 -7.53 4.75 -2.39
N THR A 214 -6.67 3.97 -3.09
CA THR A 214 -7.10 2.96 -4.06
C THR A 214 -7.65 1.73 -3.34
N PHE A 215 -8.22 0.77 -4.03
CA PHE A 215 -8.63 -0.50 -3.41
C PHE A 215 -7.42 -1.25 -2.85
N ALA A 216 -6.30 -1.29 -3.60
CA ALA A 216 -5.05 -1.86 -3.10
C ALA A 216 -4.57 -1.16 -1.82
N ASP A 217 -4.64 0.18 -1.74
CA ASP A 217 -4.29 0.92 -0.54
C ASP A 217 -5.16 0.53 0.66
N LYS A 218 -6.47 0.33 0.45
CA LYS A 218 -7.41 -0.10 1.50
C LYS A 218 -7.11 -1.51 1.99
N ILE A 219 -6.84 -2.45 1.07
CA ILE A 219 -6.46 -3.83 1.41
C ILE A 219 -5.18 -3.85 2.25
N MET A 220 -4.22 -3.01 1.90
CA MET A 220 -2.90 -2.96 2.55
C MET A 220 -2.84 -2.00 3.73
N SER A 221 -3.95 -1.34 4.10
CA SER A 221 -4.00 -0.31 5.15
C SER A 221 -2.90 0.73 5.00
N SER A 222 -2.72 1.23 3.78
CA SER A 222 -1.68 2.19 3.41
C SER A 222 -2.29 3.50 2.93
N ILE A 223 -1.55 4.60 3.12
CA ILE A 223 -1.93 5.95 2.67
C ILE A 223 -0.76 6.62 1.98
N VAL A 224 -1.05 7.52 1.06
CA VAL A 224 -0.03 8.38 0.46
C VAL A 224 -0.25 9.80 0.94
N VAL A 225 0.80 10.37 1.54
CA VAL A 225 0.79 11.71 2.14
C VAL A 225 1.74 12.65 1.41
N LYS A 226 1.53 13.95 1.55
CA LYS A 226 2.50 14.98 1.11
C LYS A 226 3.63 15.08 2.13
N VAL A 227 4.85 15.29 1.68
CA VAL A 227 6.06 15.50 2.49
C VAL A 227 6.83 16.70 2.01
#